data_38b1df530d6409e31b23a96ef698a4e2
#
_entry.id   38b1df530d6409e31b23a96ef698a4e2
#
_cell.length_a   1.000
_cell.length_b   1.000
_cell.length_c   1.000
_cell.angle_alpha   90.00
_cell.angle_beta   90.00
_cell.angle_gamma   90.00
#
_symmetry.space_group_name_H-M   'P 1'
#
loop_
_entity.id
_entity.type
_entity.pdbx_description
1 polymer ?
#
loop_
_entity_poly.entity_id
_entity_poly.type
_entity_poly.pdbx_seq_one_letter_code
_entity_poly.pdbx_strand_id
1 'polypeptide(L)'
;MSDRTADMLATVSNDGVPSAEPSRRQRLGTFLRERRARTAPERFDLPVFRRRRVPGLRREEVALLAGISVAWYTQLESGAPITVSPALVGRIADILALNALERAYLFTLAFDELSVVETVLPELEVLCGGRIAADTFDAEVELVLRTHRALKVQIYSALMHGTMDVLVDHLDEARCPIGLWLHDDLAPARRHDAQYTRAARVHCAFHREIDKLARAGLSGSTAAVERLIMTPSRYVLASAALERTFSAWNEPRTPHIQSA
;
A
#
# COMPACT_ATOMS: atom_id res chain seq x y z
N MET A 1 -38.19 -6.90 -65.37
CA MET A 1 -36.97 -6.08 -65.26
C MET A 1 -36.85 -5.78 -63.80
N SER A 2 -36.38 -6.69 -63.11
CA SER A 2 -35.10 -7.15 -62.56
C SER A 2 -34.62 -6.23 -61.49
N ASP A 3 -34.93 -6.66 -60.38
CA ASP A 3 -34.44 -6.61 -59.01
C ASP A 3 -32.92 -6.71 -58.92
N ARG A 4 -32.22 -5.69 -58.45
CA ARG A 4 -30.80 -5.68 -58.09
C ARG A 4 -30.50 -4.59 -57.08
N THR A 5 -31.12 -4.69 -55.89
CA THR A 5 -30.69 -3.87 -54.74
C THR A 5 -30.83 -4.62 -53.41
N ALA A 6 -30.24 -5.81 -53.37
CA ALA A 6 -30.23 -6.58 -52.12
C ALA A 6 -28.94 -7.38 -52.04
N ASP A 7 -27.77 -6.70 -51.97
CA ASP A 7 -26.53 -7.38 -51.56
C ASP A 7 -25.44 -6.37 -51.22
N MET A 8 -25.61 -5.60 -50.16
CA MET A 8 -24.52 -4.77 -49.63
C MET A 8 -24.69 -4.44 -48.12
N LEU A 9 -25.14 -5.43 -47.35
CA LEU A 9 -25.15 -5.34 -45.87
C LEU A 9 -24.67 -6.65 -45.25
N ALA A 10 -23.42 -6.98 -45.44
CA ALA A 10 -22.77 -8.02 -44.62
C ALA A 10 -21.27 -7.86 -44.69
N THR A 11 -20.69 -7.11 -43.77
CA THR A 11 -19.41 -7.35 -43.08
C THR A 11 -19.14 -6.17 -42.16
N VAL A 12 -19.90 -6.07 -41.07
CA VAL A 12 -19.36 -5.37 -39.88
C VAL A 12 -18.60 -6.42 -39.11
N SER A 13 -17.31 -6.43 -39.29
CA SER A 13 -16.36 -7.20 -38.46
C SER A 13 -16.55 -6.75 -37.01
N ASN A 14 -16.92 -7.69 -36.18
CA ASN A 14 -17.06 -7.55 -34.74
C ASN A 14 -15.66 -7.62 -34.10
N ASP A 15 -14.83 -6.62 -34.34
CA ASP A 15 -13.51 -6.47 -33.74
C ASP A 15 -13.56 -5.35 -32.72
N GLY A 16 -13.77 -5.71 -31.45
CA GLY A 16 -13.67 -4.75 -30.36
C GLY A 16 -14.62 -5.00 -29.19
N VAL A 17 -14.70 -6.27 -28.72
CA VAL A 17 -15.19 -6.49 -27.36
C VAL A 17 -14.12 -5.94 -26.43
N PRO A 18 -14.37 -4.88 -25.64
CA PRO A 18 -13.44 -4.44 -24.62
C PRO A 18 -13.22 -5.63 -23.70
N SER A 19 -11.98 -6.05 -23.53
CA SER A 19 -11.62 -7.13 -22.62
C SER A 19 -12.18 -6.77 -21.24
N ALA A 20 -13.08 -7.59 -20.73
CA ALA A 20 -13.70 -7.37 -19.42
C ALA A 20 -12.61 -7.15 -18.39
N GLU A 21 -12.73 -6.14 -17.54
CA GLU A 21 -11.75 -5.87 -16.48
C GLU A 21 -11.55 -7.13 -15.65
N PRO A 22 -10.31 -7.45 -15.24
CA PRO A 22 -10.02 -8.65 -14.48
C PRO A 22 -10.77 -8.63 -13.15
N SER A 23 -11.41 -9.73 -12.81
CA SER A 23 -12.15 -9.86 -11.56
C SER A 23 -11.22 -9.60 -10.35
N ARG A 24 -11.79 -9.21 -9.19
CA ARG A 24 -11.04 -9.02 -7.94
C ARG A 24 -10.14 -10.23 -7.62
N ARG A 25 -10.63 -11.45 -7.79
CA ARG A 25 -9.86 -12.69 -7.58
C ARG A 25 -8.70 -12.85 -8.56
N GLN A 26 -8.88 -12.48 -9.81
CA GLN A 26 -7.81 -12.49 -10.81
C GLN A 26 -6.74 -11.44 -10.46
N ARG A 27 -7.13 -10.25 -9.99
CA ARG A 27 -6.21 -9.22 -9.50
C ARG A 27 -5.43 -9.71 -8.28
N LEU A 28 -6.10 -10.37 -7.32
CA LEU A 28 -5.47 -11.01 -6.17
C LEU A 28 -4.38 -12.00 -6.61
N GLY A 29 -4.73 -12.92 -7.50
CA GLY A 29 -3.78 -13.92 -7.99
C GLY A 29 -2.59 -13.32 -8.73
N THR A 30 -2.81 -12.29 -9.54
CA THR A 30 -1.75 -11.56 -10.25
C THR A 30 -0.83 -10.84 -9.26
N PHE A 31 -1.39 -10.13 -8.29
CA PHE A 31 -0.64 -9.45 -7.24
C PHE A 31 0.26 -10.42 -6.45
N LEU A 32 -0.28 -11.53 -5.97
CA LEU A 32 0.48 -12.54 -5.23
C LEU A 32 1.63 -13.11 -6.07
N ARG A 33 1.40 -13.40 -7.34
CA ARG A 33 2.42 -13.93 -8.26
C ARG A 33 3.57 -12.95 -8.46
N GLU A 34 3.27 -11.67 -8.65
CA GLU A 34 4.28 -10.63 -8.82
C GLU A 34 5.12 -10.43 -7.56
N ARG A 35 4.48 -10.41 -6.38
CA ARG A 35 5.20 -10.26 -5.10
C ARG A 35 6.08 -11.46 -4.81
N ARG A 36 5.57 -12.67 -5.00
CA ARG A 36 6.34 -13.90 -4.88
C ARG A 36 7.56 -13.91 -5.80
N ALA A 37 7.42 -13.47 -7.05
CA ALA A 37 8.53 -13.40 -8.01
C ALA A 37 9.64 -12.41 -7.60
N ARG A 38 9.33 -11.44 -6.74
CA ARG A 38 10.29 -10.42 -6.23
C ARG A 38 10.85 -10.75 -4.85
N THR A 39 10.25 -11.67 -4.12
CA THR A 39 10.69 -12.01 -2.77
C THR A 39 11.91 -12.92 -2.83
N ALA A 40 13.04 -12.42 -2.30
CA ALA A 40 14.30 -13.14 -2.29
C ALA A 40 14.22 -14.38 -1.38
N PRO A 41 14.49 -15.59 -1.90
CA PRO A 41 14.43 -16.85 -1.13
C PRO A 41 15.46 -16.93 -0.02
N GLU A 42 16.58 -16.21 -0.19
CA GLU A 42 17.71 -16.16 0.75
C GLU A 42 17.33 -15.56 2.11
N ARG A 43 16.14 -14.95 2.21
CA ARG A 43 15.58 -14.45 3.48
C ARG A 43 15.07 -15.56 4.39
N PHE A 44 14.96 -16.77 3.87
CA PHE A 44 14.38 -17.91 4.58
C PHE A 44 15.36 -19.08 4.56
N ASP A 45 15.43 -19.81 5.65
CA ASP A 45 16.17 -21.07 5.72
C ASP A 45 15.38 -22.19 5.02
N LEU A 46 15.41 -22.13 3.69
CA LEU A 46 14.65 -23.07 2.85
C LEU A 46 15.55 -24.23 2.41
N PRO A 47 15.01 -25.45 2.34
CA PRO A 47 15.74 -26.59 1.77
C PRO A 47 16.22 -26.26 0.35
N VAL A 48 17.47 -26.60 0.05
CA VAL A 48 18.05 -26.39 -1.27
C VAL A 48 17.41 -27.35 -2.26
N PHE A 49 16.34 -26.93 -2.89
CA PHE A 49 15.75 -27.65 -4.01
C PHE A 49 16.49 -27.25 -5.30
N ARG A 50 16.63 -28.20 -6.21
CA ARG A 50 17.19 -28.11 -7.58
C ARG A 50 17.43 -26.69 -8.12
N ARG A 51 18.36 -26.52 -9.06
CA ARG A 51 18.71 -25.27 -9.77
C ARG A 51 17.47 -24.38 -10.00
N ARG A 52 17.47 -23.15 -9.44
CA ARG A 52 16.37 -22.19 -9.58
C ARG A 52 16.24 -21.72 -11.04
N ARG A 53 15.02 -21.74 -11.55
CA ARG A 53 14.68 -21.16 -12.87
C ARG A 53 14.08 -19.76 -12.74
N VAL A 54 13.69 -19.35 -11.54
CA VAL A 54 13.08 -18.05 -11.23
C VAL A 54 13.82 -17.40 -10.06
N PRO A 55 14.00 -16.07 -10.08
CA PRO A 55 14.75 -15.37 -9.02
C PRO A 55 14.02 -15.31 -7.68
N GLY A 56 12.68 -15.34 -7.65
CA GLY A 56 11.88 -15.24 -6.44
C GLY A 56 11.50 -16.59 -5.81
N LEU A 57 10.65 -16.53 -4.80
CA LEU A 57 10.09 -17.72 -4.15
C LEU A 57 9.28 -18.56 -5.14
N ARG A 58 9.34 -19.89 -4.97
CA ARG A 58 8.45 -20.84 -5.66
C ARG A 58 7.11 -20.94 -4.92
N ARG A 59 6.08 -21.44 -5.61
CA ARG A 59 4.77 -21.70 -4.97
C ARG A 59 4.89 -22.67 -3.81
N GLU A 60 5.71 -23.72 -3.98
CA GLU A 60 6.00 -24.72 -2.96
C GLU A 60 6.64 -24.09 -1.71
N GLU A 61 7.51 -23.12 -1.91
CA GLU A 61 8.21 -22.42 -0.83
C GLU A 61 7.24 -21.52 -0.04
N VAL A 62 6.40 -20.74 -0.74
CA VAL A 62 5.37 -19.93 -0.07
C VAL A 62 4.37 -20.82 0.65
N ALA A 63 3.92 -21.91 0.03
CA ALA A 63 2.98 -22.85 0.65
C ALA A 63 3.57 -23.47 1.92
N LEU A 64 4.84 -23.89 1.88
CA LEU A 64 5.56 -24.43 3.03
C LEU A 64 5.63 -23.41 4.17
N LEU A 65 6.08 -22.19 3.88
CA LEU A 65 6.21 -21.10 4.85
C LEU A 65 4.85 -20.68 5.45
N ALA A 66 3.80 -20.69 4.64
CA ALA A 66 2.45 -20.34 5.07
C ALA A 66 1.71 -21.47 5.79
N GLY A 67 2.25 -22.69 5.79
CA GLY A 67 1.61 -23.87 6.38
C GLY A 67 0.35 -24.33 5.64
N ILE A 68 0.36 -24.27 4.30
CA ILE A 68 -0.76 -24.66 3.43
C ILE A 68 -0.29 -25.60 2.31
N SER A 69 -1.23 -26.24 1.62
CA SER A 69 -0.87 -27.08 0.47
C SER A 69 -0.51 -26.24 -0.76
N VAL A 70 0.41 -26.75 -1.58
CA VAL A 70 0.82 -26.13 -2.86
C VAL A 70 -0.37 -25.99 -3.80
N ALA A 71 -1.26 -27.00 -3.82
CA ALA A 71 -2.47 -26.97 -4.63
C ALA A 71 -3.39 -25.80 -4.24
N TRP A 72 -3.57 -25.59 -2.93
CA TRP A 72 -4.39 -24.50 -2.40
C TRP A 72 -3.78 -23.12 -2.78
N TYR A 73 -2.48 -22.93 -2.58
CA TYR A 73 -1.80 -21.68 -2.95
C TYR A 73 -1.86 -21.44 -4.47
N THR A 74 -1.76 -22.50 -5.28
CA THR A 74 -1.91 -22.41 -6.73
C THR A 74 -3.32 -21.96 -7.12
N GLN A 75 -4.35 -22.46 -6.46
CA GLN A 75 -5.73 -22.02 -6.67
C GLN A 75 -5.90 -20.53 -6.30
N LEU A 76 -5.30 -20.07 -5.21
CA LEU A 76 -5.31 -18.67 -4.82
C LEU A 76 -4.69 -17.78 -5.90
N GLU A 77 -3.49 -18.14 -6.40
CA GLU A 77 -2.83 -17.40 -7.49
C GLU A 77 -3.56 -17.47 -8.83
N SER A 78 -4.37 -18.49 -9.08
CA SER A 78 -5.18 -18.60 -10.29
C SER A 78 -6.47 -17.80 -10.24
N GLY A 79 -6.83 -17.24 -9.07
CA GLY A 79 -8.08 -16.52 -8.87
C GLY A 79 -9.28 -17.43 -8.70
N ALA A 80 -9.07 -18.68 -8.28
CA ALA A 80 -10.15 -19.62 -8.00
C ALA A 80 -11.04 -19.12 -6.84
N PRO A 81 -12.32 -19.51 -6.79
CA PRO A 81 -13.27 -19.13 -5.75
C PRO A 81 -13.03 -19.91 -4.46
N ILE A 82 -11.92 -19.61 -3.77
CA ILE A 82 -11.58 -20.22 -2.47
C ILE A 82 -11.76 -19.21 -1.34
N THR A 83 -12.09 -19.70 -0.16
CA THR A 83 -12.20 -18.89 1.06
C THR A 83 -10.84 -18.79 1.74
N VAL A 84 -10.44 -17.59 2.12
CA VAL A 84 -9.20 -17.32 2.85
C VAL A 84 -9.52 -16.73 4.23
N SER A 85 -8.69 -17.00 5.22
CA SER A 85 -8.81 -16.35 6.53
C SER A 85 -7.89 -15.14 6.63
N PRO A 86 -8.26 -14.09 7.41
CA PRO A 86 -7.39 -12.92 7.65
C PRO A 86 -6.01 -13.30 8.20
N ALA A 87 -5.95 -14.27 9.11
CA ALA A 87 -4.68 -14.76 9.66
C ALA A 87 -3.76 -15.37 8.59
N LEU A 88 -4.33 -16.11 7.63
CA LEU A 88 -3.55 -16.68 6.53
C LEU A 88 -3.07 -15.62 5.56
N VAL A 89 -3.93 -14.67 5.20
CA VAL A 89 -3.56 -13.52 4.34
C VAL A 89 -2.45 -12.70 5.00
N GLY A 90 -2.54 -12.49 6.32
CA GLY A 90 -1.49 -11.84 7.11
C GLY A 90 -0.15 -12.57 7.03
N ARG A 91 -0.12 -13.90 7.23
CA ARG A 91 1.11 -14.69 7.08
C ARG A 91 1.70 -14.63 5.67
N ILE A 92 0.86 -14.71 4.65
CA ILE A 92 1.33 -14.57 3.26
C ILE A 92 1.94 -13.18 3.04
N ALA A 93 1.34 -12.12 3.58
CA ALA A 93 1.88 -10.77 3.52
C ALA A 93 3.28 -10.67 4.17
N ASP A 94 3.48 -11.31 5.31
CA ASP A 94 4.77 -11.34 6.02
C ASP A 94 5.83 -12.11 5.22
N ILE A 95 5.49 -13.27 4.67
CA ILE A 95 6.35 -14.08 3.80
C ILE A 95 6.77 -13.27 2.57
N LEU A 96 5.84 -12.61 1.91
CA LEU A 96 6.09 -11.81 0.71
C LEU A 96 6.72 -10.45 1.04
N ALA A 97 7.00 -10.15 2.31
CA ALA A 97 7.58 -8.91 2.81
C ALA A 97 6.84 -7.66 2.30
N LEU A 98 5.53 -7.72 2.31
CA LEU A 98 4.72 -6.61 1.85
C LEU A 98 4.85 -5.41 2.78
N ASN A 99 5.01 -4.22 2.21
CA ASN A 99 4.89 -2.99 2.98
C ASN A 99 3.44 -2.77 3.43
N ALA A 100 3.20 -1.79 4.32
CA ALA A 100 1.88 -1.55 4.89
C ALA A 100 0.79 -1.32 3.82
N LEU A 101 1.13 -0.64 2.74
CA LEU A 101 0.21 -0.36 1.64
C LEU A 101 -0.09 -1.62 0.80
N GLU A 102 0.94 -2.37 0.46
CA GLU A 102 0.81 -3.63 -0.26
C GLU A 102 0.01 -4.66 0.54
N ARG A 103 0.20 -4.65 1.88
CA ARG A 103 -0.58 -5.47 2.81
C ARG A 103 -2.06 -5.06 2.81
N ALA A 104 -2.36 -3.78 2.92
CA ALA A 104 -3.74 -3.28 2.83
C ALA A 104 -4.38 -3.69 1.49
N TYR A 105 -3.67 -3.54 0.38
CA TYR A 105 -4.14 -3.98 -0.94
C TYR A 105 -4.44 -5.47 -1.02
N LEU A 106 -3.56 -6.29 -0.48
CA LEU A 106 -3.80 -7.73 -0.41
C LEU A 106 -5.11 -8.04 0.34
N PHE A 107 -5.35 -7.35 1.46
CA PHE A 107 -6.56 -7.55 2.26
C PHE A 107 -7.83 -7.12 1.50
N THR A 108 -7.83 -5.97 0.81
CA THR A 108 -8.99 -5.55 0.01
C THR A 108 -9.26 -6.48 -1.17
N LEU A 109 -8.24 -7.08 -1.75
CA LEU A 109 -8.40 -8.10 -2.80
C LEU A 109 -8.90 -9.44 -2.25
N ALA A 110 -8.52 -9.79 -1.02
CA ALA A 110 -8.86 -11.07 -0.40
C ALA A 110 -10.29 -11.08 0.20
N PHE A 111 -10.76 -9.96 0.75
CA PHE A 111 -12.02 -9.86 1.48
C PHE A 111 -12.99 -8.89 0.83
N ASP A 112 -14.30 -9.09 1.05
CA ASP A 112 -15.31 -8.11 0.67
C ASP A 112 -15.27 -6.89 1.60
N GLU A 113 -15.76 -5.75 1.10
CA GLU A 113 -15.63 -4.41 1.68
C GLU A 113 -15.97 -4.33 3.18
N LEU A 114 -16.99 -5.05 3.63
CA LEU A 114 -17.43 -5.04 5.03
C LEU A 114 -16.43 -5.66 6.02
N SER A 115 -15.65 -6.66 5.61
CA SER A 115 -14.69 -7.35 6.49
C SER A 115 -13.42 -6.55 6.78
N VAL A 116 -12.97 -5.73 5.84
CA VAL A 116 -11.73 -4.92 6.01
C VAL A 116 -12.01 -3.74 6.93
N VAL A 117 -13.18 -3.14 6.77
CA VAL A 117 -13.65 -1.99 7.54
C VAL A 117 -13.75 -2.34 9.03
N GLU A 118 -14.38 -3.46 9.38
CA GLU A 118 -14.53 -3.88 10.79
C GLU A 118 -13.20 -4.21 11.50
N THR A 119 -12.18 -4.64 10.76
CA THR A 119 -10.89 -5.04 11.36
C THR A 119 -9.94 -3.85 11.54
N VAL A 120 -10.08 -2.79 10.75
CA VAL A 120 -9.12 -1.68 10.68
C VAL A 120 -9.71 -0.36 11.18
N LEU A 121 -11.02 -0.15 11.11
CA LEU A 121 -11.69 1.11 11.46
C LEU A 121 -11.58 1.55 12.93
N PRO A 122 -11.67 0.68 13.96
CA PRO A 122 -11.63 1.15 15.33
C PRO A 122 -10.35 1.90 15.71
N GLU A 123 -9.23 1.52 15.07
CA GLU A 123 -7.95 2.21 15.27
C GLU A 123 -7.82 3.49 14.41
N LEU A 124 -8.56 3.58 13.30
CA LEU A 124 -8.47 4.67 12.32
C LEU A 124 -9.26 5.91 12.74
N GLU A 125 -10.46 5.75 13.29
CA GLU A 125 -11.29 6.88 13.75
C GLU A 125 -10.63 7.68 14.87
N VAL A 126 -9.88 7.00 15.75
CA VAL A 126 -9.16 7.65 16.87
C VAL A 126 -7.96 8.45 16.38
N LEU A 127 -7.34 8.07 15.23
CA LEU A 127 -6.08 8.65 14.78
C LEU A 127 -6.24 9.80 13.79
N CYS A 128 -7.35 9.92 13.08
CA CYS A 128 -7.51 10.89 11.98
C CYS A 128 -8.24 12.18 12.36
N GLY A 129 -8.84 12.25 13.53
CA GLY A 129 -9.52 13.46 14.02
C GLY A 129 -8.83 14.16 15.19
N GLY A 130 -7.71 13.62 15.70
CA GLY A 130 -7.06 14.07 16.91
C GLY A 130 -5.75 14.83 16.68
N ARG A 131 -5.42 15.73 17.63
CA ARG A 131 -4.08 16.33 17.71
C ARG A 131 -3.09 15.29 18.23
N ILE A 132 -1.87 15.31 17.69
CA ILE A 132 -0.77 14.50 18.21
C ILE A 132 -0.30 15.17 19.51
N ALA A 133 -0.59 14.54 20.64
CA ALA A 133 -0.15 14.99 21.95
C ALA A 133 0.17 13.76 22.81
N ALA A 134 1.31 13.79 23.47
CA ALA A 134 1.74 12.76 24.40
C ALA A 134 2.65 13.38 25.49
N ASP A 135 2.88 12.63 26.57
CA ASP A 135 3.67 13.11 27.70
C ASP A 135 5.17 13.27 27.39
N THR A 136 5.65 12.60 26.34
CA THR A 136 7.05 12.64 25.93
C THR A 136 7.19 12.79 24.42
N PHE A 137 8.30 13.38 23.98
CA PHE A 137 8.61 13.51 22.57
C PHE A 137 8.68 12.16 21.85
N ASP A 138 9.22 11.13 22.48
CA ASP A 138 9.30 9.78 21.92
C ASP A 138 7.91 9.19 21.68
N ALA A 139 6.98 9.42 22.59
CA ALA A 139 5.60 9.00 22.45
C ALA A 139 4.87 9.82 21.36
N GLU A 140 5.16 11.12 21.23
CA GLU A 140 4.65 11.95 20.12
C GLU A 140 5.12 11.41 18.76
N VAL A 141 6.41 11.08 18.61
CA VAL A 141 6.97 10.52 17.37
C VAL A 141 6.35 9.16 17.05
N GLU A 142 6.15 8.30 18.04
CA GLU A 142 5.46 7.02 17.80
C GLU A 142 4.02 7.26 17.33
N LEU A 143 3.32 8.23 17.91
CA LEU A 143 1.97 8.61 17.49
C LEU A 143 1.97 9.19 16.07
N VAL A 144 2.97 9.99 15.68
CA VAL A 144 3.19 10.45 14.28
C VAL A 144 3.30 9.27 13.33
N LEU A 145 4.13 8.28 13.67
CA LEU A 145 4.33 7.09 12.84
C LEU A 145 3.06 6.25 12.71
N ARG A 146 2.31 6.10 13.80
CA ARG A 146 1.01 5.40 13.78
C ARG A 146 -0.01 6.15 12.92
N THR A 147 -0.11 7.46 13.07
CA THR A 147 -0.99 8.33 12.27
C THR A 147 -0.64 8.26 10.78
N HIS A 148 0.66 8.26 10.43
CA HIS A 148 1.10 8.09 9.05
C HIS A 148 0.67 6.74 8.46
N ARG A 149 0.80 5.66 9.21
CA ARG A 149 0.35 4.32 8.78
C ARG A 149 -1.16 4.27 8.58
N ALA A 150 -1.92 4.86 9.50
CA ALA A 150 -3.37 4.97 9.41
C ALA A 150 -3.82 5.77 8.18
N LEU A 151 -3.21 6.93 7.94
CA LEU A 151 -3.48 7.76 6.76
C LEU A 151 -3.23 7.00 5.45
N LYS A 152 -2.18 6.21 5.37
CA LYS A 152 -1.92 5.37 4.18
C LYS A 152 -3.05 4.37 3.92
N VAL A 153 -3.57 3.74 4.98
CA VAL A 153 -4.69 2.79 4.86
C VAL A 153 -5.96 3.50 4.39
N GLN A 154 -6.24 4.70 4.91
CA GLN A 154 -7.41 5.49 4.48
C GLN A 154 -7.31 5.93 3.01
N ILE A 155 -6.17 6.48 2.60
CA ILE A 155 -5.91 6.86 1.20
C ILE A 155 -6.13 5.65 0.29
N TYR A 156 -5.59 4.51 0.70
CA TYR A 156 -5.74 3.30 -0.07
C TYR A 156 -7.20 2.84 -0.15
N SER A 157 -7.91 2.81 0.98
CA SER A 157 -9.33 2.48 1.01
C SER A 157 -10.14 3.42 0.12
N ALA A 158 -9.92 4.72 0.23
CA ALA A 158 -10.61 5.72 -0.59
C ALA A 158 -10.35 5.54 -2.10
N LEU A 159 -9.12 5.20 -2.49
CA LEU A 159 -8.76 4.90 -3.88
C LEU A 159 -9.51 3.67 -4.42
N MET A 160 -9.66 2.64 -3.59
CA MET A 160 -10.31 1.40 -4.00
C MET A 160 -11.83 1.50 -4.07
N HIS A 161 -12.43 2.36 -3.23
CA HIS A 161 -13.87 2.54 -3.17
C HIS A 161 -14.38 3.76 -3.95
N GLY A 162 -13.47 4.52 -4.58
CA GLY A 162 -13.83 5.74 -5.32
C GLY A 162 -14.30 6.89 -4.43
N THR A 163 -13.94 6.89 -3.14
CA THR A 163 -14.34 7.91 -2.15
C THR A 163 -13.23 8.92 -1.86
N MET A 164 -12.35 9.17 -2.82
CA MET A 164 -11.25 10.13 -2.68
C MET A 164 -11.71 11.57 -2.45
N ASP A 165 -12.89 11.94 -2.95
CA ASP A 165 -13.53 13.23 -2.73
C ASP A 165 -13.76 13.52 -1.24
N VAL A 166 -14.11 12.52 -0.45
CA VAL A 166 -14.31 12.63 1.00
C VAL A 166 -12.98 12.86 1.73
N LEU A 167 -11.88 12.36 1.18
CA LEU A 167 -10.58 12.39 1.82
C LEU A 167 -9.76 13.64 1.47
N VAL A 168 -10.07 14.33 0.38
CA VAL A 168 -9.26 15.45 -0.16
C VAL A 168 -8.98 16.53 0.88
N ASP A 169 -9.93 16.88 1.72
CA ASP A 169 -9.76 17.89 2.77
C ASP A 169 -8.74 17.49 3.85
N HIS A 170 -8.54 16.19 4.05
CA HIS A 170 -7.57 15.64 5.01
C HIS A 170 -6.18 15.41 4.38
N LEU A 171 -6.07 15.57 3.07
CA LEU A 171 -4.80 15.40 2.35
C LEU A 171 -3.98 16.68 2.26
N ASP A 172 -4.54 17.81 2.71
CA ASP A 172 -3.79 19.07 2.82
C ASP A 172 -2.68 18.94 3.87
N GLU A 173 -1.45 19.25 3.45
CA GLU A 173 -0.26 19.20 4.31
C GLU A 173 -0.45 19.99 5.61
N ALA A 174 -1.08 21.16 5.54
CA ALA A 174 -1.30 22.04 6.69
C ALA A 174 -2.42 21.58 7.63
N ARG A 175 -3.32 20.72 7.17
CA ARG A 175 -4.47 20.23 7.93
C ARG A 175 -4.32 18.80 8.43
N CYS A 176 -3.36 18.06 7.92
CA CYS A 176 -3.15 16.71 8.41
C CYS A 176 -2.60 16.74 9.85
N PRO A 177 -2.91 15.75 10.70
CA PRO A 177 -2.46 15.71 12.09
C PRO A 177 -0.95 15.87 12.26
N ILE A 178 -0.15 15.31 11.33
CA ILE A 178 1.31 15.42 11.35
C ILE A 178 1.76 16.84 11.00
N GLY A 179 1.12 17.49 10.03
CA GLY A 179 1.38 18.89 9.68
C GLY A 179 1.06 19.83 10.84
N LEU A 180 -0.10 19.68 11.45
CA LEU A 180 -0.50 20.43 12.63
C LEU A 180 0.51 20.24 13.77
N TRP A 181 0.91 19.00 14.05
CA TRP A 181 1.91 18.74 15.09
C TRP A 181 3.26 19.40 14.75
N LEU A 182 3.75 19.27 13.53
CA LEU A 182 5.03 19.89 13.12
C LEU A 182 5.02 21.41 13.26
N HIS A 183 3.93 22.05 12.84
CA HIS A 183 3.87 23.50 12.73
C HIS A 183 3.35 24.18 14.01
N ASP A 184 2.38 23.57 14.67
CA ASP A 184 1.66 24.21 15.79
C ASP A 184 2.00 23.60 17.16
N ASP A 185 2.08 22.29 17.27
CA ASP A 185 2.16 21.58 18.55
C ASP A 185 3.58 21.28 19.00
N LEU A 186 4.51 21.05 18.06
CA LEU A 186 5.88 20.74 18.40
C LEU A 186 6.55 21.86 19.20
N ALA A 187 7.18 21.49 20.31
CA ALA A 187 7.86 22.43 21.21
C ALA A 187 8.84 23.34 20.43
N PRO A 188 8.80 24.67 20.66
CA PRO A 188 9.60 25.66 19.90
C PRO A 188 11.10 25.35 19.85
N ALA A 189 11.66 24.82 20.95
CA ALA A 189 13.06 24.42 21.03
C ALA A 189 13.46 23.36 19.99
N ARG A 190 12.53 22.51 19.57
CA ARG A 190 12.77 21.46 18.59
C ARG A 190 12.64 21.94 17.13
N ARG A 191 11.97 23.06 16.90
CA ARG A 191 11.84 23.66 15.57
C ARG A 191 13.15 24.24 15.03
N HIS A 192 14.14 24.42 15.88
CA HIS A 192 15.50 24.86 15.48
C HIS A 192 16.44 23.69 15.19
N ASP A 193 15.99 22.45 15.38
CA ASP A 193 16.77 21.26 15.08
C ASP A 193 16.86 21.03 13.56
N ALA A 194 18.04 20.56 13.09
CA ALA A 194 18.23 20.12 11.71
C ALA A 194 17.27 18.98 11.32
N GLN A 195 16.88 18.14 12.28
CA GLN A 195 15.90 17.08 12.09
C GLN A 195 14.50 17.62 11.81
N TYR A 196 14.11 18.73 12.43
CA TYR A 196 12.84 19.39 12.11
C TYR A 196 12.76 19.78 10.63
N THR A 197 13.78 20.47 10.13
CA THR A 197 13.82 20.87 8.71
C THR A 197 13.74 19.66 7.78
N ARG A 198 14.37 18.56 8.17
CA ARG A 198 14.33 17.31 7.41
C ARG A 198 12.96 16.67 7.48
N ALA A 199 12.34 16.59 8.65
CA ALA A 199 11.00 16.04 8.86
C ALA A 199 9.94 16.83 8.07
N ALA A 200 9.94 18.15 8.15
CA ALA A 200 9.04 19.01 7.39
C ALA A 200 9.20 18.80 5.87
N ARG A 201 10.44 18.69 5.38
CA ARG A 201 10.71 18.46 3.95
C ARG A 201 10.18 17.11 3.46
N VAL A 202 10.39 16.02 4.21
CA VAL A 202 9.90 14.69 3.80
C VAL A 202 8.39 14.61 3.93
N HIS A 203 7.79 15.27 4.91
CA HIS A 203 6.35 15.38 5.06
C HIS A 203 5.70 16.08 3.85
N CYS A 204 6.21 17.25 3.47
CA CYS A 204 5.80 17.98 2.26
C CYS A 204 5.98 17.11 0.98
N ALA A 205 7.08 16.38 0.87
CA ALA A 205 7.31 15.50 -0.27
C ALA A 205 6.28 14.36 -0.34
N PHE A 206 5.90 13.82 0.81
CA PHE A 206 4.86 12.78 0.91
C PHE A 206 3.50 13.32 0.45
N HIS A 207 3.08 14.51 0.91
CA HIS A 207 1.82 15.12 0.48
C HIS A 207 1.76 15.42 -1.02
N ARG A 208 2.87 15.84 -1.64
CA ARG A 208 2.94 15.99 -3.11
C ARG A 208 2.68 14.69 -3.87
N GLU A 209 3.10 13.56 -3.34
CA GLU A 209 2.83 12.27 -3.97
C GLU A 209 1.39 11.80 -3.70
N ILE A 210 0.83 12.11 -2.52
CA ILE A 210 -0.60 11.89 -2.23
C ILE A 210 -1.50 12.66 -3.20
N ASP A 211 -1.19 13.92 -3.47
CA ASP A 211 -1.98 14.74 -4.39
C ASP A 211 -2.05 14.11 -5.81
N LYS A 212 -0.94 13.52 -6.27
CA LYS A 212 -0.94 12.76 -7.54
C LYS A 212 -1.83 11.51 -7.48
N LEU A 213 -1.80 10.78 -6.35
CA LEU A 213 -2.65 9.63 -6.13
C LEU A 213 -4.13 10.03 -6.11
N ALA A 214 -4.46 11.13 -5.40
CA ALA A 214 -5.82 11.64 -5.32
C ALA A 214 -6.35 11.99 -6.71
N ARG A 215 -5.59 12.71 -7.53
CA ARG A 215 -5.96 13.02 -8.91
C ARG A 215 -6.14 11.78 -9.78
N ALA A 216 -5.27 10.78 -9.62
CA ALA A 216 -5.41 9.50 -10.33
C ALA A 216 -6.67 8.75 -9.90
N GLY A 217 -6.98 8.73 -8.60
CA GLY A 217 -8.21 8.14 -8.06
C GLY A 217 -9.47 8.82 -8.60
N LEU A 218 -9.51 10.15 -8.55
CA LEU A 218 -10.63 10.95 -9.08
C LEU A 218 -10.82 10.77 -10.59
N SER A 219 -9.77 10.45 -11.34
CA SER A 219 -9.88 10.16 -12.77
C SER A 219 -10.47 8.77 -13.08
N GLY A 220 -10.71 7.94 -12.06
CA GLY A 220 -11.24 6.58 -12.22
C GLY A 220 -10.26 5.58 -12.85
N SER A 221 -8.98 5.94 -13.02
CA SER A 221 -8.00 5.08 -13.66
C SER A 221 -7.35 4.10 -12.68
N THR A 222 -7.93 2.91 -12.52
CA THR A 222 -7.37 1.83 -11.69
C THR A 222 -5.92 1.51 -12.04
N ALA A 223 -5.56 1.46 -13.31
CA ALA A 223 -4.18 1.21 -13.76
C ALA A 223 -3.20 2.34 -13.38
N ALA A 224 -3.66 3.59 -13.31
CA ALA A 224 -2.83 4.71 -12.83
C ALA A 224 -2.61 4.62 -11.32
N VAL A 225 -3.65 4.30 -10.57
CA VAL A 225 -3.57 4.07 -9.12
C VAL A 225 -2.61 2.93 -8.81
N GLU A 226 -2.76 1.78 -9.45
CA GLU A 226 -1.88 0.62 -9.24
C GLU A 226 -0.40 0.96 -9.48
N ARG A 227 -0.07 1.67 -10.56
CA ARG A 227 1.32 2.11 -10.83
C ARG A 227 1.89 3.02 -9.75
N LEU A 228 1.06 3.86 -9.14
CA LEU A 228 1.50 4.80 -8.11
C LEU A 228 1.68 4.15 -6.74
N ILE A 229 0.91 3.12 -6.41
CA ILE A 229 1.01 2.40 -5.14
C ILE A 229 2.03 1.26 -5.17
N MET A 230 2.43 0.78 -6.35
CA MET A 230 3.37 -0.33 -6.47
C MET A 230 4.83 0.11 -6.28
N THR A 231 5.63 -0.73 -5.67
CA THR A 231 7.07 -0.52 -5.50
C THR A 231 7.81 -0.71 -6.84
N PRO A 232 8.75 0.19 -7.19
CA PRO A 232 9.27 1.35 -6.49
C PRO A 232 8.64 2.67 -6.99
N SER A 233 7.44 3.02 -6.53
CA SER A 233 6.84 4.31 -6.86
C SER A 233 7.41 5.44 -6.00
N ARG A 234 7.28 6.69 -6.49
CA ARG A 234 7.67 7.87 -5.72
C ARG A 234 6.88 8.03 -4.43
N TYR A 235 5.61 7.64 -4.43
CA TYR A 235 4.78 7.61 -3.22
C TYR A 235 5.33 6.65 -2.15
N VAL A 236 5.66 5.43 -2.54
CA VAL A 236 6.24 4.44 -1.63
C VAL A 236 7.59 4.91 -1.09
N LEU A 237 8.44 5.49 -1.93
CA LEU A 237 9.74 6.05 -1.51
C LEU A 237 9.58 7.23 -0.57
N ALA A 238 8.63 8.14 -0.82
CA ALA A 238 8.34 9.28 0.05
C ALA A 238 7.81 8.84 1.42
N SER A 239 6.88 7.88 1.44
CA SER A 239 6.38 7.26 2.68
C SER A 239 7.50 6.63 3.50
N ALA A 240 8.35 5.82 2.88
CA ALA A 240 9.49 5.21 3.56
C ALA A 240 10.53 6.22 4.05
N ALA A 241 10.74 7.32 3.31
CA ALA A 241 11.62 8.40 3.75
C ALA A 241 11.07 9.13 4.97
N LEU A 242 9.75 9.34 5.03
CA LEU A 242 9.08 9.91 6.19
C LEU A 242 9.25 9.01 7.42
N GLU A 243 8.90 7.74 7.31
CA GLU A 243 9.04 6.78 8.41
C GLU A 243 10.49 6.73 8.95
N ARG A 244 11.50 6.61 8.07
CA ARG A 244 12.91 6.62 8.48
C ARG A 244 13.33 7.91 9.16
N THR A 245 12.86 9.06 8.67
CA THR A 245 13.24 10.38 9.23
C THR A 245 12.68 10.56 10.64
N PHE A 246 11.42 10.19 10.87
CA PHE A 246 10.82 10.29 12.19
C PHE A 246 11.40 9.25 13.17
N SER A 247 11.63 8.01 12.72
CA SER A 247 12.29 7.00 13.56
C SER A 247 13.69 7.43 13.98
N ALA A 248 14.49 7.98 13.05
CA ALA A 248 15.83 8.48 13.37
C ALA A 248 15.83 9.73 14.27
N TRP A 249 14.72 10.49 14.28
CA TRP A 249 14.58 11.64 15.18
C TRP A 249 14.39 11.21 16.64
N ASN A 250 13.85 10.02 16.84
CA ASN A 250 13.60 9.41 18.14
C ASN A 250 14.82 8.66 18.71
N GLU A 251 15.85 8.40 17.90
CA GLU A 251 17.05 7.72 18.40
C GLU A 251 17.85 8.61 19.37
N PRO A 252 18.26 8.12 20.57
CA PRO A 252 19.09 8.88 21.48
C PRO A 252 20.42 9.20 20.78
N ARG A 253 20.75 10.49 20.70
CA ARG A 253 22.03 10.93 20.16
C ARG A 253 23.14 10.36 21.03
N THR A 254 23.91 9.42 20.52
CA THR A 254 25.16 9.00 21.13
C THR A 254 26.04 10.24 21.27
N PRO A 255 26.48 10.65 22.48
CA PRO A 255 27.36 11.80 22.62
C PRO A 255 28.63 11.48 21.84
N HIS A 256 28.96 12.34 20.87
CA HIS A 256 30.29 12.34 20.27
C HIS A 256 31.29 12.59 21.40
N ILE A 257 31.97 11.53 21.83
CA ILE A 257 33.16 11.66 22.67
C ILE A 257 34.18 12.35 21.77
N GLN A 258 34.30 13.66 21.93
CA GLN A 258 35.44 14.38 21.40
C GLN A 258 36.67 13.84 22.15
N SER A 259 37.43 13.03 21.43
CA SER A 259 38.79 12.64 21.86
C SER A 259 39.59 13.92 21.92
N ALA A 260 39.98 14.30 23.14
CA ALA A 260 40.94 15.37 23.42
C ALA A 260 42.38 14.91 23.08
#